data_3c32a5567dc335aa5efae1b3de46be91
#
_entry.id   3c32a5567dc335aa5efae1b3de46be91
#
_cell.length_a   1.000
_cell.length_b   1.000
_cell.length_c   1.000
_cell.angle_alpha   90.00
_cell.angle_beta   90.00
_cell.angle_gamma   90.00
#
_symmetry.space_group_name_H-M   'P 1'
#
loop_
_entity.id
_entity.type
_entity.pdbx_description
1 polymer ?
#
loop_
_entity_poly.entity_id
_entity_poly.type
_entity_poly.pdbx_seq_one_letter_code
_entity_poly.pdbx_strand_id
1 'polypeptide(L)'
;MGTGDFICISMTGGAPWGFRLQGGKEQKQPLQVAKIRNQSKASGSGLCEGDEVVSINGNPCADLTYPEVIKLMESITDSLQMLIKRRVGAPFLFSEDQSHPPFLHLLGYTSLLIVTLVNQLMD
;
A
#
# COMPACT_ATOMS: atom_id res chain seq x y z
N MET A 1 -1.78 15.04 13.31
CA MET A 1 -1.20 14.92 12.25
C MET A 1 -0.85 13.64 12.00
N GLY A 2 -1.09 13.25 11.07
CA GLY A 2 -0.75 12.00 10.75
C GLY A 2 0.69 11.94 10.51
N THR A 3 1.36 11.43 11.44
CA THR A 3 2.73 11.22 11.19
C THR A 3 2.88 9.89 10.53
N GLY A 4 3.86 9.74 9.74
CA GLY A 4 4.19 8.49 9.09
C GLY A 4 5.67 8.28 9.08
N ASP A 5 6.06 7.04 8.96
CA ASP A 5 7.46 6.70 8.81
C ASP A 5 7.76 6.52 7.33
N PHE A 6 8.92 7.01 6.93
CA PHE A 6 9.41 6.76 5.58
C PHE A 6 10.26 5.50 5.62
N ILE A 7 9.98 4.59 4.73
CA ILE A 7 10.62 3.28 4.70
C ILE A 7 11.13 3.02 3.29
N CYS A 8 12.36 2.54 3.19
CA CYS A 8 12.92 2.16 1.89
C CYS A 8 12.67 0.69 1.64
N ILE A 9 12.08 0.39 0.51
CA ILE A 9 11.79 -0.99 0.09
C ILE A 9 12.64 -1.30 -1.12
N SER A 10 13.32 -2.43 -1.11
CA SER A 10 14.17 -2.86 -2.23
C SER A 10 13.80 -4.24 -2.69
N MET A 11 13.71 -4.42 -3.99
CA MET A 11 13.46 -5.71 -4.61
C MET A 11 14.38 -5.88 -5.79
N THR A 12 14.85 -7.09 -6.03
CA THR A 12 15.73 -7.38 -7.17
C THR A 12 15.20 -8.57 -7.94
N GLY A 13 15.76 -8.78 -9.11
CA GLY A 13 15.42 -9.93 -9.93
C GLY A 13 14.41 -9.68 -11.01
N GLY A 14 13.93 -8.46 -11.14
CA GLY A 14 13.02 -8.10 -12.22
C GLY A 14 11.57 -8.39 -11.94
N ALA A 15 10.72 -7.86 -12.82
CA ALA A 15 9.28 -8.10 -12.74
C ALA A 15 8.96 -9.54 -13.09
N PRO A 16 7.83 -10.07 -12.63
CA PRO A 16 6.81 -9.37 -11.87
C PRO A 16 7.20 -9.19 -10.42
N TRP A 17 6.85 -8.03 -9.88
CA TRP A 17 7.21 -7.73 -8.51
C TRP A 17 6.18 -8.26 -7.52
N GLY A 18 4.95 -8.40 -7.97
CA GLY A 18 3.90 -8.99 -7.14
C GLY A 18 3.04 -8.00 -6.38
N PHE A 19 2.98 -6.76 -6.83
CA PHE A 19 2.07 -5.80 -6.20
C PHE A 19 1.35 -4.97 -7.26
N ARG A 20 0.25 -4.37 -6.84
CA ARG A 20 -0.53 -3.53 -7.70
C ARG A 20 -0.67 -2.17 -7.03
N LEU A 21 -0.69 -1.11 -7.83
CA LEU A 21 -0.81 0.25 -7.34
C LEU A 21 -2.16 0.83 -7.70
N GLN A 22 -2.57 1.85 -6.96
CA GLN A 22 -3.77 2.61 -7.24
C GLN A 22 -3.51 4.07 -6.91
N GLY A 23 -4.36 4.96 -7.42
CA GLY A 23 -4.22 6.38 -7.19
C GLY A 23 -3.46 7.04 -8.32
N GLY A 24 -2.97 8.23 -8.07
CA GLY A 24 -2.27 9.00 -9.06
C GLY A 24 -2.81 10.40 -9.16
N LYS A 25 -2.07 11.27 -9.84
CA LYS A 25 -2.40 12.69 -9.91
C LYS A 25 -3.78 12.94 -10.49
N GLU A 26 -4.12 12.24 -11.56
CA GLU A 26 -5.40 12.47 -12.22
C GLU A 26 -6.60 12.05 -11.37
N GLN A 27 -6.36 11.19 -10.40
CA GLN A 27 -7.41 10.73 -9.50
C GLN A 27 -7.47 11.56 -8.23
N LYS A 28 -6.56 12.50 -8.09
CA LYS A 28 -6.45 13.35 -6.90
C LYS A 28 -6.32 12.53 -5.63
N GLN A 29 -5.65 11.41 -5.74
CA GLN A 29 -5.36 10.53 -4.62
C GLN A 29 -3.90 10.13 -4.65
N PRO A 30 -3.30 9.95 -3.48
CA PRO A 30 -1.90 9.54 -3.46
C PRO A 30 -1.74 8.16 -4.08
N LEU A 31 -0.58 7.91 -4.63
CA LEU A 31 -0.26 6.61 -5.18
C LEU A 31 -0.05 5.66 -4.01
N GLN A 32 -0.76 4.56 -3.99
CA GLN A 32 -0.72 3.62 -2.89
C GLN A 32 -0.65 2.19 -3.37
N VAL A 33 -0.13 1.32 -2.52
CA VAL A 33 -0.11 -0.11 -2.79
C VAL A 33 -1.51 -0.66 -2.53
N ALA A 34 -2.13 -1.16 -3.58
CA ALA A 34 -3.49 -1.68 -3.49
C ALA A 34 -3.54 -3.15 -3.13
N LYS A 35 -2.58 -3.92 -3.62
CA LYS A 35 -2.60 -5.35 -3.37
C LYS A 35 -1.20 -5.92 -3.44
N ILE A 36 -0.93 -6.92 -2.62
CA ILE A 36 0.34 -7.65 -2.64
C ILE A 36 0.00 -9.12 -2.82
N ARG A 37 0.61 -9.74 -3.83
CA ARG A 37 0.40 -11.16 -4.09
C ARG A 37 1.21 -11.98 -3.11
N ASN A 38 0.61 -13.04 -2.60
CA ASN A 38 1.32 -13.92 -1.67
C ASN A 38 2.51 -14.58 -2.36
N GLN A 39 3.56 -14.77 -1.58
CA GLN A 39 4.77 -15.46 -2.05
C GLN A 39 5.42 -14.78 -3.24
N SER A 40 5.33 -13.46 -3.30
CA SER A 40 5.96 -12.68 -4.34
C SER A 40 7.18 -11.95 -3.79
N LYS A 41 7.91 -11.29 -4.68
CA LYS A 41 9.01 -10.45 -4.23
C LYS A 41 8.52 -9.38 -3.28
N ALA A 42 7.37 -8.79 -3.59
CA ALA A 42 6.79 -7.74 -2.76
C ALA A 42 6.42 -8.27 -1.39
N SER A 43 5.89 -9.48 -1.30
CA SER A 43 5.48 -10.03 -0.02
C SER A 43 6.64 -10.25 0.92
N GLY A 44 7.83 -10.47 0.38
CA GLY A 44 9.02 -10.66 1.20
C GLY A 44 9.82 -9.40 1.44
N SER A 45 9.41 -8.28 0.89
CA SER A 45 10.20 -7.06 0.92
C SER A 45 9.90 -6.13 2.10
N GLY A 46 8.80 -6.38 2.80
CA GLY A 46 8.35 -5.47 3.84
C GLY A 46 7.31 -4.47 3.36
N LEU A 47 6.97 -4.48 2.07
CA LEU A 47 5.93 -3.62 1.54
C LEU A 47 4.57 -4.10 2.05
N CYS A 48 3.68 -3.18 2.36
CA CYS A 48 2.34 -3.50 2.86
C CYS A 48 1.28 -2.79 2.05
N GLU A 49 0.11 -3.41 1.98
CA GLU A 49 -1.04 -2.77 1.34
C GLU A 49 -1.37 -1.50 2.09
N GLY A 50 -1.69 -0.46 1.34
CA GLY A 50 -1.99 0.84 1.91
C GLY A 50 -0.78 1.77 2.02
N ASP A 51 0.42 1.26 1.81
CA ASP A 51 1.60 2.12 1.84
C ASP A 51 1.51 3.16 0.72
N GLU A 52 1.81 4.41 1.05
CA GLU A 52 1.85 5.46 0.05
C GLU A 52 3.21 5.44 -0.63
N VAL A 53 3.23 5.43 -1.95
CA VAL A 53 4.48 5.39 -2.70
C VAL A 53 4.94 6.80 -2.97
N VAL A 54 6.03 7.20 -2.35
CA VAL A 54 6.56 8.55 -2.45
C VAL A 54 7.48 8.69 -3.65
N SER A 55 8.34 7.69 -3.87
CA SER A 55 9.21 7.72 -5.04
C SER A 55 9.54 6.30 -5.49
N ILE A 56 9.90 6.17 -6.76
CA ILE A 56 10.28 4.91 -7.36
C ILE A 56 11.60 5.14 -8.07
N ASN A 57 12.63 4.41 -7.65
CA ASN A 57 13.99 4.54 -8.19
C ASN A 57 14.41 6.01 -8.29
N GLY A 58 14.12 6.76 -7.23
CA GLY A 58 14.50 8.17 -7.17
C GLY A 58 13.58 9.14 -7.87
N ASN A 59 12.53 8.65 -8.52
CA ASN A 59 11.58 9.50 -9.22
C ASN A 59 10.38 9.79 -8.34
N PRO A 60 10.15 11.05 -7.94
CA PRO A 60 9.00 11.40 -7.11
C PRO A 60 7.68 11.09 -7.83
N CYS A 61 6.73 10.58 -7.10
CA CYS A 61 5.46 10.14 -7.69
C CYS A 61 4.30 11.11 -7.51
N ALA A 62 4.50 12.20 -6.76
CA ALA A 62 3.39 13.08 -6.41
C ALA A 62 2.70 13.71 -7.62
N ASP A 63 3.47 14.00 -8.66
CA ASP A 63 2.92 14.64 -9.84
C ASP A 63 2.72 13.70 -11.02
N LEU A 64 2.79 12.42 -10.79
CA LEU A 64 2.63 11.45 -11.86
C LEU A 64 1.20 10.94 -11.92
N THR A 65 0.68 10.81 -13.13
CA THR A 65 -0.59 10.12 -13.33
C THR A 65 -0.37 8.63 -13.22
N TYR A 66 -1.44 7.88 -13.04
CA TYR A 66 -1.33 6.44 -12.95
C TYR A 66 -0.67 5.84 -14.19
N PRO A 67 -1.06 6.21 -15.42
CA PRO A 67 -0.37 5.67 -16.60
C PRO A 67 1.12 6.01 -16.63
N GLU A 68 1.51 7.20 -16.14
CA GLU A 68 2.91 7.56 -16.09
C GLU A 68 3.68 6.69 -15.10
N VAL A 69 3.05 6.34 -13.97
CA VAL A 69 3.66 5.46 -13.01
C VAL A 69 3.85 4.06 -13.61
N ILE A 70 2.84 3.58 -14.33
CA ILE A 70 2.96 2.27 -14.97
C ILE A 70 4.08 2.27 -15.98
N LYS A 71 4.21 3.36 -16.75
CA LYS A 71 5.28 3.46 -17.72
C LYS A 71 6.64 3.47 -17.04
N LEU A 72 6.76 4.18 -15.92
CA LEU A 72 7.97 4.20 -15.14
C LEU A 72 8.31 2.79 -14.64
N MET A 73 7.32 2.08 -14.13
CA MET A 73 7.53 0.71 -13.64
C MET A 73 7.99 -0.21 -14.77
N GLU A 74 7.43 -0.04 -15.96
CA GLU A 74 7.82 -0.88 -17.10
C GLU A 74 9.26 -0.64 -17.54
N SER A 75 9.82 0.51 -17.24
CA SER A 75 11.19 0.81 -17.59
C SER A 75 12.20 0.19 -16.62
N ILE A 76 11.74 -0.33 -15.50
CA ILE A 76 12.62 -0.88 -14.49
C ILE A 76 12.81 -2.36 -14.77
N THR A 77 14.07 -2.76 -14.96
CA THR A 77 14.37 -4.11 -15.40
C THR A 77 14.91 -5.03 -14.32
N ASP A 78 15.76 -4.55 -13.46
CA ASP A 78 16.49 -5.44 -12.58
C ASP A 78 16.24 -5.17 -11.10
N SER A 79 16.33 -3.95 -10.66
CA SER A 79 16.11 -3.65 -9.26
C SER A 79 15.14 -2.48 -9.11
N LEU A 80 14.33 -2.59 -8.08
CA LEU A 80 13.31 -1.61 -7.78
C LEU A 80 13.54 -1.11 -6.37
N GLN A 81 13.62 0.20 -6.21
CA GLN A 81 13.69 0.81 -4.91
C GLN A 81 12.55 1.78 -4.76
N MET A 82 11.83 1.67 -3.67
CA MET A 82 10.69 2.52 -3.43
C MET A 82 10.84 3.17 -2.08
N LEU A 83 10.54 4.46 -2.01
CA LEU A 83 10.39 5.12 -0.73
C LEU A 83 8.90 5.17 -0.48
N ILE A 84 8.47 4.60 0.62
CA ILE A 84 7.06 4.59 0.96
C ILE A 84 6.84 5.33 2.27
N LYS A 85 5.61 5.76 2.47
CA LYS A 85 5.21 6.40 3.71
C LYS A 85 4.13 5.56 4.34
N ARG A 86 4.38 5.10 5.56
CA ARG A 86 3.45 4.23 6.28
C ARG A 86 2.94 4.97 7.49
N ARG A 87 1.63 4.98 7.66
CA ARG A 87 1.05 5.68 8.78
C ARG A 87 1.32 4.92 10.06
N VAL A 88 1.82 5.62 11.05
CA VAL A 88 2.15 5.00 12.32
C VAL A 88 0.94 5.03 13.22
N GLY A 89 0.70 3.94 13.91
CA GLY A 89 -0.38 3.86 14.88
C GLY A 89 -1.75 3.65 14.33
N ALA A 90 -1.81 3.38 13.10
CA ALA A 90 -3.09 3.10 12.49
C ALA A 90 -3.59 1.80 12.98
N PRO A 91 -4.47 1.47 13.31
CA PRO A 91 -4.83 0.24 13.59
C PRO A 91 -5.79 -0.47 12.94
N PHE A 92 -5.22 -0.54 13.27
CA PHE A 92 -5.68 -1.14 13.03
C PHE A 92 -6.54 -1.26 13.07
N LEU A 93 -6.65 -1.07 13.36
CA LEU A 93 -7.32 -1.14 13.34
C LEU A 93 -7.93 -0.89 12.94
N PHE A 94 -8.00 -0.82 13.18
CA PHE A 94 -8.59 -0.63 12.81
C PHE A 94 -9.08 -0.35 12.71
N SER A 95 -9.17 -0.33 12.84
CA SER A 95 -9.71 -0.10 12.68
C SER A 95 -10.22 0.11 12.72
N GLU A 96 -10.41 0.26 13.10
CA GLU A 96 -10.94 0.38 13.09
C GLU A 96 -11.36 0.84 13.01
N ASP A 97 -11.57 1.10 13.47
CA ASP A 97 -12.05 1.45 13.36
C ASP A 97 -12.53 1.86 13.33
N GLN A 98 -12.75 2.04 13.46
CA GLN A 98 -13.25 2.26 13.31
C GLN A 98 -13.85 2.58 13.00
N SER A 99 -13.99 2.73 13.20
CA SER A 99 -14.68 2.77 12.97
C SER A 99 -15.11 2.66 12.87
N HIS A 100 -15.29 2.36 13.66
CA HIS A 100 -15.66 1.89 13.67
C HIS A 100 -16.03 1.90 14.02
N PRO A 101 -16.11 1.94 14.45
CA PRO A 101 -16.69 1.57 14.81
C PRO A 101 -17.14 1.35 15.24
N PRO A 102 -17.35 1.36 15.82
CA PRO A 102 -17.70 0.70 16.05
C PRO A 102 -18.46 0.22 15.82
N PHE A 103 -18.61 -0.22 15.66
CA PHE A 103 -18.96 -0.92 15.12
C PHE A 103 -18.76 -1.37 15.11
N LEU A 104 -18.37 -1.40 15.32
CA LEU A 104 -17.95 -1.95 15.06
C LEU A 104 -17.74 -2.01 15.85
N HIS A 105 -17.80 -1.69 16.79
CA HIS A 105 -17.60 -2.04 17.28
C HIS A 105 -18.29 -2.49 17.89
N LEU A 106 -19.09 -2.83 18.47
CA LEU A 106 -19.41 -3.64 18.49
C LEU A 106 -20.02 -3.96 18.00
N LEU A 107 -20.52 -3.69 17.91
CA LEU A 107 -20.30 -3.94 17.23
C LEU A 107 -19.57 -3.47 16.95
N GLY A 108 -19.36 -2.68 17.40
CA GLY A 108 -18.34 -2.05 16.88
C GLY A 108 -17.04 -2.64 16.98
N TYR A 109 -16.80 -3.25 17.64
CA TYR A 109 -15.75 -3.95 17.62
C TYR A 109 -15.95 -5.18 16.96
N THR A 110 -17.11 -5.69 17.10
CA THR A 110 -17.49 -6.86 16.41
C THR A 110 -17.47 -6.64 14.91
N SER A 111 -17.92 -5.48 14.45
CA SER A 111 -17.90 -5.23 13.03
C SER A 111 -16.47 -5.13 12.51
N LEU A 112 -15.55 -4.66 13.30
CA LEU A 112 -14.18 -4.63 12.89
C LEU A 112 -13.64 -6.04 12.71
N LEU A 113 -13.99 -6.96 13.59
CA LEU A 113 -13.56 -8.33 13.46
C LEU A 113 -14.14 -8.99 12.21
N ILE A 114 -15.38 -8.69 11.91
CA ILE A 114 -16.02 -9.24 10.73
C ILE A 114 -15.33 -8.73 9.48
N VAL A 115 -15.01 -7.45 9.43
CA VAL A 115 -14.32 -6.90 8.29
C VAL A 115 -12.96 -7.57 8.11
N THR A 116 -12.24 -7.79 9.19
CA THR A 116 -10.95 -8.46 9.11
C THR A 116 -11.09 -9.86 8.56
N LEU A 117 -12.08 -10.59 9.03
CA LEU A 117 -12.28 -11.95 8.55
C LEU A 117 -12.67 -11.97 7.08
N VAL A 118 -13.51 -11.05 6.66
CA VAL A 118 -13.90 -10.97 5.26
C VAL A 118 -12.68 -10.68 4.39
N ASN A 119 -11.82 -9.77 4.82
CA ASN A 119 -10.63 -9.45 4.06
C ASN A 119 -9.71 -10.65 3.95
N GLN A 120 -9.60 -11.45 4.99
CA GLN A 120 -8.78 -12.64 4.93
C GLN A 120 -9.35 -13.66 3.97
N LEU A 121 -10.66 -13.78 3.92
CA LEU A 121 -11.27 -14.73 3.02
C LEU A 121 -11.16 -14.32 1.57
N MET A 122 -11.11 -13.05 1.30
CA MET A 122 -11.04 -12.56 -0.06
C MET A 122 -9.63 -12.54 -0.63
N ASP A 123 -8.64 -12.69 0.19
CA ASP A 123 -7.26 -12.73 -0.32
C ASP A 123 -6.81 -14.14 -0.76
#